data_a2595039d32478b3fca94c21b2d3c8e9
#
_entry.id   a2595039d32478b3fca94c21b2d3c8e9
#
_cell.length_a   1.000
_cell.length_b   1.000
_cell.length_c   1.000
_cell.angle_alpha   90.00
_cell.angle_beta   90.00
_cell.angle_gamma   90.00
#
_symmetry.space_group_name_H-M   'P 1'
#
loop_
_entity.id
_entity.type
_entity.pdbx_description
1 polymer ?
#
loop_
_entity_poly.entity_id
_entity_poly.type
_entity_poly.pdbx_seq_one_letter_code
_entity_poly.pdbx_strand_id
1 'polypeptide(L)'
;MPNQTATTVLLCGVGGQGTILAADILAHAALASGITVKVSEIHGMAQRGGAVTTVVRFGDEVSSMVSDLGCADCIVSFETTEALRNLPHLKDQGFLLVADESIKPLPVLTGKAEMPKQAVSRLEKAGATLIPAGRLGL
;
A
#
# COMPACT_ATOMS: atom_id res chain seq x y z
N MET A 1 22.77 16.99 8.06
CA MET A 1 22.34 16.86 7.85
C MET A 1 21.62 16.45 7.92
N PRO A 2 21.31 16.35 7.95
CA PRO A 2 20.61 15.91 7.89
C PRO A 2 19.75 15.64 7.55
N ASN A 3 19.46 15.36 7.44
CA ASN A 3 18.90 14.88 6.81
C ASN A 3 17.64 14.58 6.89
N GLN A 4 16.91 15.22 6.51
CA GLN A 4 15.66 15.09 6.34
C GLN A 4 15.36 14.24 5.26
N THR A 5 15.18 13.06 5.41
CA THR A 5 14.76 12.17 4.37
C THR A 5 13.27 12.25 4.23
N ALA A 6 12.77 12.10 3.02
CA ALA A 6 11.36 12.04 2.78
C ALA A 6 10.77 10.77 3.38
N THR A 7 9.54 10.87 3.86
CA THR A 7 8.81 9.70 4.34
C THR A 7 7.99 9.14 3.19
N THR A 8 8.04 7.85 3.01
CA THR A 8 7.35 7.17 1.91
C THR A 8 6.28 6.26 2.47
N VAL A 9 5.04 6.48 2.03
CA VAL A 9 3.91 5.62 2.37
C VAL A 9 3.42 5.00 1.07
N LEU A 10 3.36 3.69 1.03
CA LEU A 10 2.88 2.97 -0.12
C LEU A 10 1.51 2.41 0.22
N LEU A 11 0.49 2.80 -0.55
CA LEU A 11 -0.86 2.31 -0.36
C LEU A 11 -1.18 1.38 -1.51
N CYS A 12 -1.69 0.21 -1.20
CA CYS A 12 -1.97 -0.77 -2.24
C CYS A 12 -3.27 -1.49 -1.97
N GLY A 13 -3.81 -2.06 -3.02
CA GLY A 13 -5.07 -2.78 -2.95
C GLY A 13 -5.53 -3.15 -4.35
N VAL A 14 -6.80 -3.47 -4.44
CA VAL A 14 -7.44 -3.81 -5.69
C VAL A 14 -8.28 -2.61 -6.13
N GLY A 15 -8.42 -2.41 -7.41
CA GLY A 15 -9.19 -1.28 -7.93
C GLY A 15 -10.56 -1.21 -7.29
N GLY A 16 -10.98 -0.01 -6.91
CA GLY A 16 -12.26 0.21 -6.28
C GLY A 16 -12.27 0.18 -4.77
N GLN A 17 -11.14 -0.10 -4.13
CA GLN A 17 -11.09 -0.16 -2.66
C GLN A 17 -10.82 1.18 -1.99
N GLY A 18 -10.63 2.24 -2.76
CA GLY A 18 -10.42 3.55 -2.16
C GLY A 18 -8.97 3.92 -1.90
N THR A 19 -8.05 3.21 -2.52
CA THR A 19 -6.61 3.48 -2.35
C THR A 19 -6.26 4.91 -2.75
N ILE A 20 -6.82 5.37 -3.86
CA ILE A 20 -6.56 6.72 -4.35
C ILE A 20 -7.16 7.75 -3.41
N LEU A 21 -8.37 7.50 -2.92
CA LEU A 21 -9.00 8.41 -1.97
C LEU A 21 -8.19 8.51 -0.68
N ALA A 22 -7.71 7.39 -0.18
CA ALA A 22 -6.89 7.40 1.02
C ALA A 22 -5.60 8.20 0.81
N ALA A 23 -4.98 8.05 -0.36
CA ALA A 23 -3.79 8.81 -0.69
C ALA A 23 -4.09 10.31 -0.76
N ASP A 24 -5.24 10.68 -1.33
CA ASP A 24 -5.65 12.08 -1.39
C ASP A 24 -5.85 12.68 -0.01
N ILE A 25 -6.49 11.93 0.87
CA ILE A 25 -6.71 12.40 2.24
C ILE A 25 -5.38 12.63 2.95
N LEU A 26 -4.46 11.69 2.80
CA LEU A 26 -3.15 11.79 3.40
C LEU A 26 -2.38 13.00 2.84
N ALA A 27 -2.44 13.20 1.53
CA ALA A 27 -1.75 14.31 0.89
C ALA A 27 -2.32 15.65 1.33
N HIS A 28 -3.64 15.75 1.41
CA HIS A 28 -4.27 16.99 1.87
C HIS A 28 -3.92 17.30 3.31
N ALA A 29 -3.86 16.29 4.16
CA ALA A 29 -3.48 16.47 5.55
C ALA A 29 -2.04 16.98 5.65
N ALA A 30 -1.15 16.44 4.83
CA ALA A 30 0.25 16.88 4.82
C ALA A 30 0.36 18.34 4.37
N LEU A 31 -0.35 18.68 3.30
CA LEU A 31 -0.34 20.06 2.80
C LEU A 31 -0.90 21.04 3.83
N ALA A 32 -1.98 20.65 4.50
CA ALA A 32 -2.57 21.49 5.54
C ALA A 32 -1.60 21.73 6.70
N SER A 33 -0.68 20.80 6.90
CA SER A 33 0.34 20.92 7.95
C SER A 33 1.61 21.60 7.46
N GLY A 34 1.61 22.09 6.24
CA GLY A 34 2.78 22.80 5.68
C GLY A 34 3.87 21.86 5.19
N ILE A 35 3.55 20.61 4.95
CA ILE A 35 4.53 19.61 4.53
C ILE A 35 4.46 19.43 3.01
N THR A 36 5.61 19.43 2.37
CA THR A 36 5.70 19.15 0.93
C THR A 36 5.30 17.71 0.67
N VAL A 37 4.49 17.48 -0.34
CA VAL A 37 3.99 16.13 -0.63
C VAL A 37 3.93 15.90 -2.13
N LYS A 38 4.19 14.68 -2.55
CA LYS A 38 3.98 14.21 -3.92
C LYS A 38 3.27 12.88 -3.90
N VAL A 39 2.36 12.71 -4.85
CA VAL A 39 1.58 11.48 -4.98
C VAL A 39 1.80 10.92 -6.38
N SER A 40 2.03 9.64 -6.46
CA SER A 40 2.19 8.96 -7.74
C SER A 40 1.38 7.68 -7.73
N GLU A 41 0.67 7.41 -8.80
CA GLU A 41 -0.11 6.19 -8.94
C GLU A 41 0.57 5.25 -9.91
N ILE A 42 0.62 3.99 -9.54
CA ILE A 42 1.16 2.95 -10.39
C ILE A 42 0.04 1.96 -10.65
N HIS A 43 -0.34 1.83 -11.91
CA HIS A 43 -1.41 0.92 -12.27
C HIS A 43 -0.86 -0.28 -12.99
N GLY A 44 -1.45 -1.44 -12.72
CA GLY A 44 -1.18 -2.60 -13.53
C GLY A 44 -1.84 -2.45 -14.89
N MET A 45 -1.43 -3.29 -15.81
CA MET A 45 -2.01 -3.25 -17.15
C MET A 45 -3.47 -3.67 -17.17
N ALA A 46 -3.82 -4.56 -16.30
CA ALA A 46 -5.19 -5.01 -16.22
C ALA A 46 -5.96 -4.12 -15.29
N GLN A 47 -6.76 -3.35 -15.68
CA GLN A 47 -7.33 -2.31 -14.97
C GLN A 47 -8.45 -2.67 -14.04
N ARG A 48 -9.48 -3.37 -14.47
CA ARG A 48 -10.57 -3.71 -13.60
C ARG A 48 -10.22 -4.83 -12.69
N GLY A 49 -10.37 -4.64 -11.38
CA GLY A 49 -10.01 -5.63 -10.39
C GLY A 49 -8.54 -5.91 -10.34
N GLY A 50 -7.74 -5.06 -10.98
CA GLY A 50 -6.29 -5.20 -10.97
C GLY A 50 -5.66 -4.49 -9.79
N ALA A 51 -4.39 -4.76 -9.58
CA ALA A 51 -3.62 -4.15 -8.51
C ALA A 51 -3.48 -2.66 -8.73
N VAL A 52 -3.66 -1.90 -7.67
CA VAL A 52 -3.45 -0.46 -7.67
C VAL A 52 -2.47 -0.13 -6.57
N THR A 53 -1.43 0.60 -6.89
CA THR A 53 -0.44 1.04 -5.92
C THR A 53 -0.29 2.54 -6.04
N THR A 54 -0.38 3.23 -4.91
CA THR A 54 -0.20 4.66 -4.86
C THR A 54 0.91 4.95 -3.87
N VAL A 55 1.86 5.77 -4.26
CA VAL A 55 2.98 6.15 -3.41
C VAL A 55 2.81 7.61 -3.01
N VAL A 56 2.83 7.87 -1.71
CA VAL A 56 2.79 9.23 -1.17
C VAL A 56 4.12 9.48 -0.49
N ARG A 57 4.83 10.49 -0.93
CA ARG A 57 6.09 10.89 -0.32
C ARG A 57 5.96 12.30 0.20
N PHE A 58 6.38 12.52 1.42
CA PHE A 58 6.32 13.85 2.02
C PHE A 58 7.55 14.12 2.86
N GLY A 59 7.88 15.40 2.97
CA GLY A 59 9.08 15.86 3.64
C GLY A 59 9.84 16.82 2.74
N ASP A 60 10.98 17.29 3.23
CA ASP A 60 11.70 18.34 2.53
C ASP A 60 12.42 17.90 1.26
N GLU A 61 12.78 16.66 1.17
CA GLU A 61 13.57 16.17 0.03
C GLU A 61 12.77 15.33 -0.94
N VAL A 62 11.57 15.75 -1.25
CA VAL A 62 10.73 14.99 -2.15
C VAL A 62 11.05 15.34 -3.60
N SER A 63 12.02 14.67 -4.16
CA SER A 63 12.43 14.93 -5.52
C SER A 63 12.20 13.75 -6.47
N SER A 64 11.98 12.55 -5.95
CA SER A 64 11.79 11.38 -6.78
C SER A 64 10.56 10.61 -6.35
N MET A 65 9.85 10.05 -7.31
CA MET A 65 8.67 9.24 -7.03
C MET A 65 8.95 7.75 -7.22
N VAL A 66 10.19 7.38 -7.41
CA VAL A 66 10.53 5.97 -7.56
C VAL A 66 10.50 5.32 -6.18
N SER A 67 9.77 4.23 -6.10
CA SER A 67 9.70 3.44 -4.87
C SER A 67 10.55 2.20 -5.05
N ASP A 68 11.75 2.25 -4.56
CA ASP A 68 12.65 1.12 -4.65
C ASP A 68 12.35 0.08 -3.58
N LEU A 69 12.94 -1.08 -3.75
CA LEU A 69 12.81 -2.14 -2.75
C LEU A 69 13.37 -1.66 -1.43
N GLY A 70 12.66 -1.95 -0.37
CA GLY A 70 13.10 -1.61 0.97
C GLY A 70 13.06 -0.14 1.31
N CYS A 71 12.32 0.67 0.56
CA CYS A 71 12.30 2.12 0.77
C CYS A 71 11.01 2.69 1.37
N ALA A 72 9.98 1.88 1.51
CA ALA A 72 8.72 2.37 2.07
C ALA A 72 8.78 2.35 3.59
N ASP A 73 8.54 3.49 4.20
CA ASP A 73 8.49 3.59 5.66
C ASP A 73 7.22 2.96 6.20
N CYS A 74 6.17 2.97 5.40
CA CYS A 74 4.89 2.41 5.79
C CYS A 74 4.19 1.84 4.56
N ILE A 75 3.60 0.67 4.71
CA ILE A 75 2.74 0.10 3.69
C ILE A 75 1.35 -0.01 4.29
N VAL A 76 0.36 0.56 3.62
CA VAL A 76 -1.03 0.44 3.99
C VAL A 76 -1.70 -0.34 2.87
N SER A 77 -2.17 -1.53 3.16
CA SER A 77 -2.80 -2.35 2.15
C SER A 77 -4.26 -2.60 2.49
N PHE A 78 -5.09 -2.49 1.48
CA PHE A 78 -6.52 -2.71 1.62
C PHE A 78 -6.90 -4.15 1.32
N GLU A 79 -5.90 -4.99 0.99
CA GLU A 79 -6.16 -6.36 0.61
C GLU A 79 -4.91 -7.21 0.87
N THR A 80 -5.11 -8.45 1.35
CA THR A 80 -4.00 -9.26 1.85
C THR A 80 -3.01 -9.70 0.78
N THR A 81 -3.49 -10.04 -0.40
CA THR A 81 -2.61 -10.49 -1.49
C THR A 81 -1.73 -9.36 -1.97
N GLU A 82 -2.29 -8.16 -2.08
CA GLU A 82 -1.52 -7.00 -2.51
C GLU A 82 -0.50 -6.61 -1.46
N ALA A 83 -0.81 -6.82 -0.18
CA ALA A 83 0.16 -6.59 0.88
C ALA A 83 1.37 -7.51 0.69
N LEU A 84 1.15 -8.78 0.42
CA LEU A 84 2.24 -9.71 0.17
C LEU A 84 3.05 -9.32 -1.06
N ARG A 85 2.36 -8.90 -2.12
CA ARG A 85 3.02 -8.53 -3.35
C ARG A 85 3.96 -7.34 -3.15
N ASN A 86 3.56 -6.41 -2.29
CA ASN A 86 4.35 -5.20 -2.06
C ASN A 86 5.28 -5.28 -0.86
N LEU A 87 5.29 -6.40 -0.16
CA LEU A 87 6.11 -6.58 1.02
C LEU A 87 7.60 -6.28 0.78
N PRO A 88 8.20 -6.65 -0.37
CA PRO A 88 9.59 -6.33 -0.61
C PRO A 88 9.92 -4.83 -0.62
N HIS A 89 8.91 -3.98 -0.78
CA HIS A 89 9.14 -2.53 -0.75
C HIS A 89 9.24 -1.98 0.66
N LEU A 90 8.88 -2.77 1.66
CA LEU A 90 8.87 -2.30 3.04
C LEU A 90 10.29 -2.20 3.58
N LYS A 91 10.57 -1.06 4.20
CA LYS A 91 11.84 -0.82 4.85
C LYS A 91 11.97 -1.69 6.08
N ASP A 92 13.21 -2.00 6.47
CA ASP A 92 13.44 -2.71 7.71
C ASP A 92 12.79 -1.95 8.86
N GLN A 93 12.00 -2.65 9.66
CA GLN A 93 11.28 -2.08 10.78
C GLN A 93 10.23 -1.03 10.38
N GLY A 94 9.83 -1.04 9.12
CA GLY A 94 8.74 -0.19 8.67
C GLY A 94 7.40 -0.68 9.19
N PHE A 95 6.39 0.20 9.11
CA PHE A 95 5.05 -0.16 9.52
C PHE A 95 4.30 -0.85 8.40
N LEU A 96 3.57 -1.90 8.74
CA LEU A 96 2.77 -2.64 7.78
C LEU A 96 1.35 -2.77 8.34
N LEU A 97 0.42 -2.04 7.73
CA LEU A 97 -0.99 -2.07 8.10
C LEU A 97 -1.76 -2.74 6.98
N VAL A 98 -2.51 -3.78 7.30
CA VAL A 98 -3.23 -4.54 6.29
C VAL A 98 -4.67 -4.75 6.72
N ALA A 99 -5.61 -4.41 5.84
CA ALA A 99 -7.00 -4.79 6.08
C ALA A 99 -7.13 -6.28 5.82
N ASP A 100 -7.77 -6.97 6.75
CA ASP A 100 -7.98 -8.41 6.63
C ASP A 100 -9.13 -8.67 5.65
N GLU A 101 -8.83 -8.42 4.40
CA GLU A 101 -9.76 -8.52 3.30
C GLU A 101 -9.04 -9.19 2.15
N SER A 102 -9.69 -10.10 1.49
CA SER A 102 -9.11 -10.81 0.37
C SER A 102 -10.07 -10.77 -0.80
N ILE A 103 -9.61 -10.20 -1.91
CA ILE A 103 -10.41 -10.12 -3.12
C ILE A 103 -9.74 -10.98 -4.17
N LYS A 104 -10.48 -11.96 -4.68
CA LYS A 104 -9.95 -12.84 -5.71
C LYS A 104 -9.92 -12.11 -7.05
N PRO A 105 -8.73 -11.90 -7.62
CA PRO A 105 -8.65 -11.27 -8.92
C PRO A 105 -9.19 -12.19 -10.00
N LEU A 106 -9.48 -11.64 -11.16
CA LEU A 106 -10.08 -12.39 -12.24
C LEU A 106 -9.35 -13.69 -12.60
N PRO A 107 -8.02 -13.71 -12.71
CA PRO A 107 -7.32 -14.96 -13.01
C PRO A 107 -7.60 -16.06 -11.99
N VAL A 108 -7.78 -15.70 -10.72
CA VAL A 108 -8.10 -16.71 -9.69
C VAL A 108 -9.54 -17.21 -9.88
N LEU A 109 -10.47 -16.30 -10.14
CA LEU A 109 -11.87 -16.65 -10.35
C LEU A 109 -12.06 -17.55 -11.56
N THR A 110 -11.24 -17.38 -12.58
CA THR A 110 -11.32 -18.19 -13.79
C THR A 110 -10.43 -19.43 -13.73
N GLY A 111 -9.77 -19.67 -12.63
CA GLY A 111 -8.95 -20.87 -12.47
C GLY A 111 -7.56 -20.79 -13.11
N LYS A 112 -7.15 -19.64 -13.60
CA LYS A 112 -5.85 -19.49 -14.25
C LYS A 112 -4.72 -19.18 -13.29
N ALA A 113 -5.05 -18.84 -12.05
CA ALA A 113 -4.07 -18.53 -11.02
C ALA A 113 -4.61 -18.95 -9.67
N GLU A 114 -3.75 -19.08 -8.70
CA GLU A 114 -4.15 -19.43 -7.34
C GLU A 114 -3.83 -18.30 -6.40
N MET A 115 -4.62 -18.22 -5.32
CA MET A 115 -4.33 -17.26 -4.26
C MET A 115 -3.11 -17.70 -3.47
N PRO A 116 -2.33 -16.76 -2.95
CA PRO A 116 -1.21 -17.12 -2.06
C PRO A 116 -1.73 -17.89 -0.85
N LYS A 117 -1.01 -18.90 -0.47
CA LYS A 117 -1.37 -19.67 0.69
C LYS A 117 -0.89 -19.01 1.95
N GLN A 118 -1.68 -19.07 3.00
CA GLN A 118 -1.29 -18.55 4.32
C GLN A 118 -0.91 -17.09 4.29
N ALA A 119 -1.64 -16.30 3.50
CA ALA A 119 -1.32 -14.89 3.36
C ALA A 119 -1.30 -14.16 4.70
N VAL A 120 -2.33 -14.33 5.51
CA VAL A 120 -2.42 -13.66 6.81
C VAL A 120 -1.27 -14.07 7.71
N SER A 121 -0.97 -15.36 7.75
CA SER A 121 0.11 -15.87 8.57
C SER A 121 1.46 -15.29 8.15
N ARG A 122 1.69 -15.22 6.85
CA ARG A 122 2.94 -14.67 6.32
C ARG A 122 3.06 -13.18 6.61
N LEU A 123 1.95 -12.46 6.55
CA LEU A 123 1.94 -11.04 6.85
C LEU A 123 2.20 -10.81 8.34
N GLU A 124 1.60 -11.63 9.20
CA GLU A 124 1.84 -11.50 10.63
C GLU A 124 3.31 -11.75 10.98
N LYS A 125 3.93 -12.70 10.31
CA LYS A 125 5.36 -12.98 10.52
C LYS A 125 6.21 -11.79 10.08
N ALA A 126 5.73 -11.01 9.13
CA ALA A 126 6.45 -9.82 8.69
C ALA A 126 6.17 -8.60 9.56
N GLY A 127 5.39 -8.76 10.61
CA GLY A 127 5.10 -7.67 11.54
C GLY A 127 3.84 -6.87 11.20
N ALA A 128 2.96 -7.41 10.38
CA ALA A 128 1.76 -6.69 9.98
C ALA A 128 0.79 -6.51 11.13
N THR A 129 0.15 -5.35 11.17
CA THR A 129 -1.02 -5.12 12.00
C THR A 129 -2.22 -5.33 11.11
N LEU A 130 -3.04 -6.32 11.44
CA LEU A 130 -4.22 -6.65 10.64
C LEU A 130 -5.44 -5.96 11.20
N ILE A 131 -6.19 -5.34 10.31
CA ILE A 131 -7.41 -4.61 10.67
C ILE A 131 -8.60 -5.41 10.14
N PRO A 132 -9.53 -5.82 11.00
CA PRO A 132 -10.67 -6.64 10.54
C PRO A 132 -11.71 -5.77 9.85
N ALA A 133 -11.44 -5.43 8.60
CA ALA A 133 -12.26 -4.49 7.85
C ALA A 133 -13.73 -4.89 7.78
N GLY A 134 -13.99 -6.18 7.61
CA GLY A 134 -15.37 -6.66 7.52
C GLY A 134 -16.18 -6.43 8.77
N ARG A 135 -15.53 -6.31 9.92
CA ARG A 135 -16.22 -6.11 11.18
C ARG A 135 -16.52 -4.65 11.48
N LEU A 136 -15.98 -3.77 10.69
CA LEU A 136 -16.22 -2.35 10.89
C LEU A 136 -17.49 -1.88 10.22
N GLY A 137 -18.24 -2.78 9.63
CA GLY A 137 -19.52 -2.45 9.05
C GLY A 137 -19.44 -1.63 7.78
N LEU A 138 -18.33 -1.70 7.14
CA LEU A 138 -18.10 -0.90 5.94
C LEU A 138 -18.50 -1.61 4.68
#